data_fe49f4aa94897f85013127180baa8f0b
#
_entry.id   fe49f4aa94897f85013127180baa8f0b
#
_cell.length_a   1.000
_cell.length_b   1.000
_cell.length_c   1.000
_cell.angle_alpha   90.00
_cell.angle_beta   90.00
_cell.angle_gamma   90.00
#
_symmetry.space_group_name_H-M   'P 1'
#
loop_
_entity.id
_entity.type
_entity.pdbx_description
1 polymer ?
#
loop_
_entity_poly.entity_id
_entity_poly.type
_entity_poly.pdbx_seq_one_letter_code
_entity_poly.pdbx_strand_id
1 'polypeptide(L)'
;MKYIVWKIAPGVFQLPVSWNELLVVFHGHDLIKFNPPIWFLLALFNCNILFYLIHFLREKHLPIMFAVTLLIGCTGFYLGKLQIELPLYIDVSMTALPFYVAGFWIRRYNFFLYPSHRFDKLIPVFILLALVVMYFTATTLGMRTNNYAGNIFQVYIAAFAGIFMIMLLCKKVKEIKVISYLGRYSIITLSIHGPILHFLGPLVSRYIHNSWAQASVLLLITLSICILLTPVFLKVIPQMVAQKDLLKIKHDHTKKTVYEDKQ
;
A
#
# COMPACT_ATOMS: atom_id res chain seq x y z
N MET A 1 -12.24 7.62 15.61
CA MET A 1 -12.17 9.07 15.37
C MET A 1 -13.50 9.64 14.89
N LYS A 2 -14.12 9.22 13.78
CA LYS A 2 -15.47 9.68 13.34
C LYS A 2 -16.55 9.54 14.43
N TYR A 3 -16.55 8.43 15.19
CA TYR A 3 -17.49 8.21 16.29
C TYR A 3 -17.38 9.29 17.38
N ILE A 4 -16.15 9.66 17.77
CA ILE A 4 -15.90 10.71 18.77
C ILE A 4 -16.37 12.06 18.22
N VAL A 5 -16.04 12.38 16.98
CA VAL A 5 -16.45 13.64 16.32
C VAL A 5 -17.96 13.68 16.12
N TRP A 6 -18.62 12.55 15.75
CA TRP A 6 -20.07 12.46 15.64
C TRP A 6 -20.75 12.71 17.00
N LYS A 7 -20.19 12.21 18.10
CA LYS A 7 -20.72 12.43 19.45
C LYS A 7 -20.60 13.89 19.91
N ILE A 8 -19.54 14.60 19.43
CA ILE A 8 -19.29 15.99 19.79
C ILE A 8 -20.02 16.98 18.86
N ALA A 9 -20.16 16.63 17.58
CA ALA A 9 -20.79 17.46 16.56
C ALA A 9 -21.67 16.62 15.61
N PRO A 10 -22.87 16.16 16.06
CA PRO A 10 -23.70 15.23 15.31
C PRO A 10 -24.19 15.77 13.94
N GLY A 11 -24.26 17.09 13.76
CA GLY A 11 -24.65 17.71 12.49
C GLY A 11 -23.58 17.71 11.41
N VAL A 12 -22.32 17.37 11.72
CA VAL A 12 -21.20 17.34 10.77
C VAL A 12 -21.11 16.02 10.00
N PHE A 13 -21.61 14.93 10.58
CA PHE A 13 -21.62 13.61 9.97
C PHE A 13 -23.04 13.05 9.92
N GLN A 14 -23.58 12.94 8.71
CA GLN A 14 -24.95 12.43 8.46
C GLN A 14 -25.11 10.91 8.61
N LEU A 15 -24.10 10.18 9.07
CA LEU A 15 -24.15 8.72 9.17
C LEU A 15 -24.19 8.31 10.65
N PRO A 16 -25.26 7.65 11.11
CA PRO A 16 -25.27 6.99 12.40
C PRO A 16 -24.22 5.87 12.38
N VAL A 17 -23.26 5.92 13.29
CA VAL A 17 -22.29 4.84 13.48
C VAL A 17 -22.95 3.76 14.30
N SER A 18 -23.43 2.70 13.65
CA SER A 18 -23.96 1.53 14.34
C SER A 18 -22.87 0.47 14.55
N TRP A 19 -23.00 -0.37 15.57
CA TRP A 19 -22.12 -1.52 15.77
C TRP A 19 -22.15 -2.50 14.59
N ASN A 20 -23.26 -2.55 13.85
CA ASN A 20 -23.38 -3.33 12.61
C ASN A 20 -22.40 -2.88 11.53
N GLU A 21 -22.00 -1.60 11.49
CA GLU A 21 -21.02 -1.12 10.54
C GLU A 21 -19.59 -1.63 10.83
N LEU A 22 -19.29 -2.02 12.05
CA LEU A 22 -18.02 -2.69 12.38
C LEU A 22 -18.01 -4.15 11.92
N LEU A 23 -19.15 -4.84 12.02
CA LEU A 23 -19.30 -6.23 11.54
C LEU A 23 -19.29 -6.31 10.02
N VAL A 24 -19.64 -5.26 9.36
CA VAL A 24 -19.67 -5.07 7.92
C VAL A 24 -18.28 -5.22 7.28
N VAL A 25 -17.17 -4.97 8.01
CA VAL A 25 -15.79 -5.26 7.57
C VAL A 25 -15.59 -6.74 7.20
N PHE A 26 -16.44 -7.63 7.73
CA PHE A 26 -16.38 -9.06 7.44
C PHE A 26 -17.22 -9.49 6.23
N HIS A 27 -17.95 -8.58 5.57
CA HIS A 27 -18.94 -8.94 4.55
C HIS A 27 -18.67 -8.43 3.13
N GLY A 28 -17.56 -7.75 2.85
CA GLY A 28 -17.24 -7.30 1.48
C GLY A 28 -16.45 -5.99 1.42
N HIS A 29 -16.31 -5.45 0.22
CA HIS A 29 -15.37 -4.33 -0.07
C HIS A 29 -15.91 -2.94 0.25
N ASP A 30 -17.22 -2.73 0.28
CA ASP A 30 -17.80 -1.37 0.35
C ASP A 30 -17.90 -0.78 1.76
N LEU A 31 -17.37 -1.43 2.73
CA LEU A 31 -17.81 -1.30 4.10
C LEU A 31 -16.95 -0.44 5.01
N ILE A 32 -15.75 -0.05 4.54
CA ILE A 32 -14.91 0.88 5.30
C ILE A 32 -15.25 2.33 4.89
N LYS A 33 -16.51 2.74 5.09
CA LYS A 33 -16.97 4.12 4.81
C LYS A 33 -16.28 5.17 5.68
N PHE A 34 -15.82 4.77 6.88
CA PHE A 34 -15.16 5.68 7.82
C PHE A 34 -13.77 6.13 7.39
N ASN A 35 -12.98 5.21 6.87
CA ASN A 35 -11.62 5.46 6.43
C ASN A 35 -11.31 4.52 5.28
N PRO A 36 -11.73 4.87 4.06
CA PRO A 36 -11.55 4.02 2.90
C PRO A 36 -10.11 3.50 2.71
N PRO A 37 -9.05 4.29 2.97
CA PRO A 37 -7.67 3.80 2.82
C PRO A 37 -7.27 2.61 3.70
N ILE A 38 -8.00 2.30 4.76
CA ILE A 38 -7.68 1.17 5.66
C ILE A 38 -7.80 -0.20 4.96
N TRP A 39 -8.58 -0.32 3.87
CA TRP A 39 -8.64 -1.55 3.08
C TRP A 39 -7.26 -2.08 2.72
N PHE A 40 -6.32 -1.17 2.43
CA PHE A 40 -4.95 -1.52 2.07
C PHE A 40 -4.21 -2.26 3.20
N LEU A 41 -4.44 -1.88 4.47
CA LEU A 41 -3.81 -2.56 5.61
C LEU A 41 -4.34 -3.98 5.76
N LEU A 42 -5.64 -4.20 5.54
CA LEU A 42 -6.22 -5.56 5.55
C LEU A 42 -5.67 -6.39 4.39
N ALA A 43 -5.63 -5.83 3.18
CA ALA A 43 -5.06 -6.50 2.03
C ALA A 43 -3.57 -6.84 2.26
N LEU A 44 -2.79 -5.93 2.81
CA LEU A 44 -1.38 -6.16 3.15
C LEU A 44 -1.20 -7.25 4.21
N PHE A 45 -2.06 -7.28 5.23
CA PHE A 45 -2.07 -8.32 6.26
C PHE A 45 -2.34 -9.70 5.64
N ASN A 46 -3.35 -9.80 4.77
CA ASN A 46 -3.63 -11.05 4.06
C ASN A 46 -2.51 -11.46 3.11
N CYS A 47 -1.87 -10.50 2.40
CA CYS A 47 -0.67 -10.79 1.61
C CYS A 47 0.46 -11.38 2.46
N ASN A 48 0.66 -10.87 3.69
CA ASN A 48 1.64 -11.44 4.61
C ASN A 48 1.31 -12.90 4.97
N ILE A 49 0.04 -13.19 5.29
CA ILE A 49 -0.41 -14.56 5.61
C ILE A 49 -0.19 -15.47 4.40
N LEU A 50 -0.69 -15.08 3.22
CA LEU A 50 -0.54 -15.85 2.00
C LEU A 50 0.94 -16.09 1.66
N PHE A 51 1.77 -15.06 1.78
CA PHE A 51 3.21 -15.18 1.57
C PHE A 51 3.85 -16.14 2.57
N TYR A 52 3.51 -16.06 3.85
CA TYR A 52 4.01 -16.95 4.88
C TYR A 52 3.67 -18.42 4.56
N LEU A 53 2.45 -18.69 4.14
CA LEU A 53 1.99 -20.04 3.78
C LEU A 53 2.77 -20.64 2.60
N ILE A 54 3.12 -19.82 1.60
CA ILE A 54 3.86 -20.29 0.42
C ILE A 54 5.39 -20.22 0.61
N HIS A 55 5.86 -19.45 1.59
CA HIS A 55 7.29 -19.17 1.77
C HIS A 55 8.11 -20.41 2.12
N PHE A 56 7.50 -21.40 2.82
CA PHE A 56 8.17 -22.65 3.13
C PHE A 56 8.56 -23.45 1.86
N LEU A 57 7.87 -23.22 0.73
CA LEU A 57 8.22 -23.84 -0.56
C LEU A 57 9.54 -23.30 -1.13
N ARG A 58 10.01 -22.14 -0.67
CA ARG A 58 11.21 -21.48 -1.16
C ARG A 58 12.48 -22.32 -1.00
N GLU A 59 12.63 -22.96 0.15
CA GLU A 59 13.85 -23.71 0.48
C GLU A 59 13.97 -25.00 -0.32
N LYS A 60 12.83 -25.59 -0.68
CA LYS A 60 12.77 -26.87 -1.37
C LYS A 60 12.55 -26.75 -2.88
N HIS A 61 11.66 -25.85 -3.28
CA HIS A 61 11.16 -25.77 -4.66
C HIS A 61 10.83 -24.32 -5.08
N LEU A 62 11.87 -23.51 -5.29
CA LEU A 62 11.70 -22.11 -5.70
C LEU A 62 10.79 -21.92 -6.93
N PRO A 63 10.89 -22.71 -8.03
CA PRO A 63 9.99 -22.58 -9.17
C PRO A 63 8.52 -22.83 -8.80
N ILE A 64 8.27 -23.79 -7.90
CA ILE A 64 6.91 -24.10 -7.42
C ILE A 64 6.34 -22.91 -6.65
N MET A 65 7.14 -22.27 -5.79
CA MET A 65 6.71 -21.06 -5.08
C MET A 65 6.26 -19.96 -6.06
N PHE A 66 7.03 -19.70 -7.13
CA PHE A 66 6.63 -18.73 -8.15
C PHE A 66 5.37 -19.16 -8.90
N ALA A 67 5.26 -20.44 -9.31
CA ALA A 67 4.08 -20.95 -9.98
C ALA A 67 2.82 -20.82 -9.11
N VAL A 68 2.91 -21.17 -7.83
CA VAL A 68 1.80 -21.02 -6.87
C VAL A 68 1.45 -19.54 -6.68
N THR A 69 2.43 -18.65 -6.58
CA THR A 69 2.20 -17.20 -6.49
C THR A 69 1.43 -16.68 -7.70
N LEU A 70 1.83 -17.07 -8.90
CA LEU A 70 1.14 -16.67 -10.13
C LEU A 70 -0.27 -17.27 -10.21
N LEU A 71 -0.44 -18.52 -9.82
CA LEU A 71 -1.75 -19.17 -9.80
C LEU A 71 -2.71 -18.44 -8.86
N ILE A 72 -2.27 -18.09 -7.64
CA ILE A 72 -3.07 -17.33 -6.68
C ILE A 72 -3.38 -15.95 -7.25
N GLY A 73 -2.41 -15.25 -7.84
CA GLY A 73 -2.60 -13.95 -8.47
C GLY A 73 -3.61 -13.98 -9.62
N CYS A 74 -3.52 -14.99 -10.49
CA CYS A 74 -4.49 -15.22 -11.56
C CYS A 74 -5.89 -15.47 -11.00
N THR A 75 -6.01 -16.33 -9.99
CA THR A 75 -7.31 -16.61 -9.35
C THR A 75 -7.93 -15.35 -8.78
N GLY A 76 -7.16 -14.54 -8.03
CA GLY A 76 -7.62 -13.25 -7.51
C GLY A 76 -8.10 -12.30 -8.61
N PHE A 77 -7.33 -12.19 -9.69
CA PHE A 77 -7.70 -11.36 -10.84
C PHE A 77 -9.03 -11.81 -11.49
N TYR A 78 -9.21 -13.11 -11.68
CA TYR A 78 -10.46 -13.63 -12.27
C TYR A 78 -11.65 -13.53 -11.33
N LEU A 79 -11.47 -13.66 -10.01
CA LEU A 79 -12.52 -13.35 -9.04
C LEU A 79 -13.01 -11.89 -9.20
N GLY A 80 -12.08 -10.94 -9.35
CA GLY A 80 -12.42 -9.56 -9.62
C GLY A 80 -13.18 -9.36 -10.94
N LYS A 81 -12.79 -10.07 -12.01
CA LYS A 81 -13.53 -10.05 -13.29
C LYS A 81 -14.94 -10.61 -13.18
N LEU A 82 -15.14 -11.59 -12.33
CA LEU A 82 -16.46 -12.20 -12.07
C LEU A 82 -17.26 -11.40 -11.01
N GLN A 83 -16.70 -10.30 -10.50
CA GLN A 83 -17.29 -9.49 -9.43
C GLN A 83 -17.63 -10.30 -8.17
N ILE A 84 -16.81 -11.32 -7.88
CA ILE A 84 -16.90 -12.13 -6.68
C ILE A 84 -16.00 -11.49 -5.62
N GLU A 85 -16.63 -10.87 -4.63
CA GLU A 85 -15.94 -10.25 -3.51
C GLU A 85 -15.78 -11.25 -2.36
N LEU A 86 -14.55 -11.44 -1.92
CA LEU A 86 -14.26 -12.23 -0.73
C LEU A 86 -14.17 -11.33 0.50
N PRO A 87 -14.56 -11.82 1.69
CA PRO A 87 -14.47 -11.06 2.92
C PRO A 87 -13.02 -10.62 3.18
N LEU A 88 -12.86 -9.52 3.92
CA LEU A 88 -11.56 -8.99 4.35
C LEU A 88 -10.59 -8.66 3.19
N TYR A 89 -11.06 -8.44 1.97
CA TYR A 89 -10.22 -8.16 0.80
C TYR A 89 -9.24 -9.29 0.44
N ILE A 90 -9.63 -10.54 0.66
CA ILE A 90 -8.79 -11.71 0.35
C ILE A 90 -8.54 -11.81 -1.15
N ASP A 91 -9.56 -11.60 -1.99
CA ASP A 91 -9.47 -11.59 -3.47
C ASP A 91 -8.51 -10.51 -3.98
N VAL A 92 -8.57 -9.29 -3.41
CA VAL A 92 -7.62 -8.21 -3.68
C VAL A 92 -6.20 -8.61 -3.29
N SER A 93 -6.05 -9.25 -2.13
CA SER A 93 -4.76 -9.73 -1.61
C SER A 93 -4.16 -10.81 -2.51
N MET A 94 -4.99 -11.71 -3.05
CA MET A 94 -4.57 -12.72 -4.01
C MET A 94 -4.03 -12.05 -5.28
N THR A 95 -4.72 -11.04 -5.82
CA THR A 95 -4.25 -10.26 -6.98
C THR A 95 -2.97 -9.47 -6.68
N ALA A 96 -2.81 -8.99 -5.44
CA ALA A 96 -1.63 -8.22 -5.01
C ALA A 96 -0.41 -9.09 -4.69
N LEU A 97 -0.58 -10.39 -4.43
CA LEU A 97 0.47 -11.29 -3.97
C LEU A 97 1.71 -11.33 -4.88
N PRO A 98 1.61 -11.35 -6.23
CA PRO A 98 2.78 -11.31 -7.10
C PRO A 98 3.65 -10.05 -6.89
N PHE A 99 3.04 -8.88 -6.62
CA PHE A 99 3.79 -7.66 -6.31
C PHE A 99 4.49 -7.74 -4.96
N TYR A 100 3.82 -8.34 -3.97
CA TYR A 100 4.39 -8.57 -2.64
C TYR A 100 5.63 -9.47 -2.71
N VAL A 101 5.52 -10.59 -3.42
CA VAL A 101 6.63 -11.55 -3.63
C VAL A 101 7.77 -10.89 -4.40
N ALA A 102 7.48 -10.12 -5.46
CA ALA A 102 8.49 -9.38 -6.21
C ALA A 102 9.22 -8.37 -5.31
N GLY A 103 8.49 -7.62 -4.47
CA GLY A 103 9.08 -6.69 -3.50
C GLY A 103 10.02 -7.39 -2.51
N PHE A 104 9.63 -8.57 -2.00
CA PHE A 104 10.49 -9.39 -1.15
C PHE A 104 11.81 -9.76 -1.84
N TRP A 105 11.77 -10.21 -3.09
CA TRP A 105 12.96 -10.60 -3.84
C TRP A 105 13.84 -9.40 -4.20
N ILE A 106 13.26 -8.28 -4.63
CA ILE A 106 13.98 -7.03 -4.89
C ILE A 106 14.77 -6.59 -3.65
N ARG A 107 14.13 -6.64 -2.48
CA ARG A 107 14.80 -6.31 -1.21
C ARG A 107 15.90 -7.31 -0.87
N ARG A 108 15.65 -8.61 -1.04
CA ARG A 108 16.60 -9.66 -0.71
C ARG A 108 17.91 -9.57 -1.51
N TYR A 109 17.80 -9.28 -2.80
CA TYR A 109 18.97 -9.15 -3.67
C TYR A 109 19.57 -7.75 -3.66
N ASN A 110 19.01 -6.82 -2.90
CA ASN A 110 19.46 -5.43 -2.84
C ASN A 110 19.68 -4.78 -4.21
N PHE A 111 18.89 -5.21 -5.22
CA PHE A 111 19.09 -4.92 -6.63
C PHE A 111 19.26 -3.41 -6.93
N PHE A 112 18.57 -2.55 -6.16
CA PHE A 112 18.65 -1.09 -6.34
C PHE A 112 19.67 -0.40 -5.44
N LEU A 113 20.24 -1.10 -4.44
CA LEU A 113 21.16 -0.50 -3.47
C LEU A 113 22.60 -0.50 -3.95
N TYR A 114 22.98 -1.46 -4.80
CA TYR A 114 24.35 -1.52 -5.30
C TYR A 114 24.59 -0.44 -6.36
N PRO A 115 25.62 0.41 -6.18
CA PRO A 115 26.00 1.38 -7.18
C PRO A 115 26.60 0.65 -8.39
N SER A 116 26.00 0.79 -9.55
CA SER A 116 26.55 0.33 -10.82
C SER A 116 26.62 1.52 -11.77
N HIS A 117 27.79 2.02 -12.01
CA HIS A 117 28.01 3.22 -12.84
C HIS A 117 27.42 3.06 -14.27
N ARG A 118 27.45 1.85 -14.82
CA ARG A 118 26.83 1.57 -16.13
C ARG A 118 25.32 1.58 -16.07
N PHE A 119 24.74 0.95 -15.06
CA PHE A 119 23.29 0.91 -14.86
C PHE A 119 22.72 2.31 -14.59
N ASP A 120 23.40 3.11 -13.76
CA ASP A 120 22.93 4.44 -13.37
C ASP A 120 22.89 5.41 -14.55
N LYS A 121 23.76 5.25 -15.56
CA LYS A 121 23.72 6.00 -16.82
C LYS A 121 22.52 5.64 -17.68
N LEU A 122 22.04 4.41 -17.60
CA LEU A 122 20.90 3.90 -18.38
C LEU A 122 19.54 4.15 -17.72
N ILE A 123 19.50 4.63 -16.47
CA ILE A 123 18.25 4.92 -15.76
C ILE A 123 17.26 5.77 -16.59
N PRO A 124 17.65 6.87 -17.25
CA PRO A 124 16.72 7.65 -18.07
C PRO A 124 16.10 6.84 -19.21
N VAL A 125 16.87 5.96 -19.83
CA VAL A 125 16.40 5.08 -20.91
C VAL A 125 15.38 4.08 -20.38
N PHE A 126 15.63 3.47 -19.21
CA PHE A 126 14.69 2.55 -18.58
C PHE A 126 13.40 3.25 -18.11
N ILE A 127 13.50 4.48 -17.63
CA ILE A 127 12.31 5.29 -17.28
C ILE A 127 11.49 5.55 -18.52
N LEU A 128 12.13 5.97 -19.64
CA LEU A 128 11.41 6.21 -20.89
C LEU A 128 10.75 4.93 -21.41
N LEU A 129 11.47 3.80 -21.39
CA LEU A 129 10.92 2.51 -21.78
C LEU A 129 9.72 2.12 -20.92
N ALA A 130 9.80 2.29 -19.61
CA ALA A 130 8.68 2.02 -18.70
C ALA A 130 7.47 2.92 -18.99
N LEU A 131 7.68 4.21 -19.30
CA LEU A 131 6.62 5.12 -19.72
C LEU A 131 5.96 4.68 -21.03
N VAL A 132 6.74 4.24 -22.02
CA VAL A 132 6.22 3.71 -23.27
C VAL A 132 5.40 2.45 -23.02
N VAL A 133 5.93 1.51 -22.23
CA VAL A 133 5.18 0.30 -21.84
C VAL A 133 3.87 0.65 -21.15
N MET A 134 3.91 1.57 -20.18
CA MET A 134 2.71 2.02 -19.48
C MET A 134 1.70 2.68 -20.44
N TYR A 135 2.15 3.49 -21.39
CA TYR A 135 1.27 4.13 -22.38
C TYR A 135 0.50 3.11 -23.22
N PHE A 136 1.16 2.06 -23.70
CA PHE A 136 0.52 1.01 -24.51
C PHE A 136 -0.28 -0.01 -23.68
N THR A 137 0.01 -0.17 -22.41
CA THR A 137 -0.67 -1.13 -21.52
C THR A 137 -1.60 -0.45 -20.52
N ALA A 138 -1.69 0.89 -20.55
CA ALA A 138 -2.53 1.66 -19.65
C ALA A 138 -3.99 1.20 -19.69
N THR A 139 -4.53 0.91 -18.53
CA THR A 139 -5.90 0.49 -18.34
C THR A 139 -6.41 0.99 -16.98
N THR A 140 -7.72 1.02 -16.82
CA THR A 140 -8.30 1.42 -15.53
C THR A 140 -8.02 0.34 -14.49
N LEU A 141 -7.37 0.76 -13.39
CA LEU A 141 -6.98 -0.10 -12.28
C LEU A 141 -7.76 0.27 -11.03
N GLY A 142 -8.75 -0.52 -10.67
CA GLY A 142 -9.50 -0.38 -9.44
C GLY A 142 -9.09 -1.43 -8.40
N MET A 143 -7.89 -1.28 -7.80
CA MET A 143 -7.35 -2.34 -6.92
C MET A 143 -8.21 -2.56 -5.67
N ARG A 144 -8.82 -1.51 -5.11
CA ARG A 144 -9.71 -1.62 -3.94
C ARG A 144 -10.92 -2.50 -4.21
N THR A 145 -11.50 -2.40 -5.40
CA THR A 145 -12.69 -3.13 -5.83
C THR A 145 -12.35 -4.35 -6.67
N ASN A 146 -11.07 -4.68 -6.78
CA ASN A 146 -10.54 -5.76 -7.63
C ASN A 146 -11.06 -5.70 -9.07
N ASN A 147 -11.32 -4.50 -9.58
CA ASN A 147 -11.90 -4.28 -10.90
C ASN A 147 -10.87 -3.69 -11.87
N TYR A 148 -10.67 -4.37 -12.99
CA TYR A 148 -9.66 -4.02 -14.00
C TYR A 148 -10.26 -4.05 -15.39
N ALA A 149 -10.12 -2.97 -16.16
CA ALA A 149 -10.65 -2.90 -17.54
C ALA A 149 -9.84 -3.76 -18.53
N GLY A 150 -8.54 -3.97 -18.27
CA GLY A 150 -7.64 -4.73 -19.15
C GLY A 150 -7.67 -6.24 -18.93
N ASN A 151 -6.87 -6.94 -19.75
CA ASN A 151 -6.56 -8.34 -19.50
C ASN A 151 -5.44 -8.47 -18.43
N ILE A 152 -5.23 -9.68 -17.93
CA ILE A 152 -4.28 -9.95 -16.84
C ILE A 152 -2.87 -9.49 -17.18
N PHE A 153 -2.40 -9.71 -18.40
CA PHE A 153 -1.05 -9.33 -18.84
C PHE A 153 -0.88 -7.82 -18.88
N GLN A 154 -1.86 -7.09 -19.45
CA GLN A 154 -1.85 -5.63 -19.48
C GLN A 154 -1.77 -5.05 -18.07
N VAL A 155 -2.59 -5.53 -17.15
CA VAL A 155 -2.64 -5.06 -15.77
C VAL A 155 -1.32 -5.27 -15.07
N TYR A 156 -0.77 -6.49 -15.10
CA TYR A 156 0.49 -6.77 -14.40
C TYR A 156 1.69 -6.07 -15.06
N ILE A 157 1.78 -6.06 -16.39
CA ILE A 157 2.88 -5.38 -17.10
C ILE A 157 2.85 -3.87 -16.81
N ALA A 158 1.69 -3.22 -16.90
CA ALA A 158 1.54 -1.80 -16.58
C ALA A 158 1.94 -1.49 -15.12
N ALA A 159 1.47 -2.30 -14.18
CA ALA A 159 1.74 -2.12 -12.77
C ALA A 159 3.23 -2.34 -12.44
N PHE A 160 3.86 -3.40 -12.95
CA PHE A 160 5.30 -3.64 -12.76
C PHE A 160 6.16 -2.57 -13.43
N ALA A 161 5.80 -2.12 -14.64
CA ALA A 161 6.48 -1.02 -15.30
C ALA A 161 6.42 0.26 -14.47
N GLY A 162 5.26 0.61 -13.91
CA GLY A 162 5.07 1.76 -13.03
C GLY A 162 5.88 1.64 -11.74
N ILE A 163 5.86 0.50 -11.06
CA ILE A 163 6.64 0.25 -9.85
C ILE A 163 8.14 0.40 -10.16
N PHE A 164 8.62 -0.23 -11.23
CA PHE A 164 10.01 -0.17 -11.64
C PHE A 164 10.45 1.26 -11.96
N MET A 165 9.62 2.01 -12.70
CA MET A 165 9.86 3.42 -13.00
C MET A 165 10.02 4.26 -11.73
N ILE A 166 9.11 4.13 -10.77
CA ILE A 166 9.17 4.87 -9.50
C ILE A 166 10.43 4.50 -8.71
N MET A 167 10.79 3.21 -8.65
CA MET A 167 12.02 2.77 -7.99
C MET A 167 13.28 3.38 -8.62
N LEU A 168 13.35 3.44 -9.96
CA LEU A 168 14.45 4.09 -10.67
C LEU A 168 14.50 5.60 -10.42
N LEU A 169 13.34 6.27 -10.40
CA LEU A 169 13.24 7.69 -10.05
C LEU A 169 13.76 7.94 -8.62
N CYS A 170 13.33 7.13 -7.65
CA CYS A 170 13.81 7.23 -6.27
C CYS A 170 15.33 7.03 -6.19
N LYS A 171 15.89 6.05 -6.92
CA LYS A 171 17.35 5.84 -6.97
C LYS A 171 18.08 7.06 -7.51
N LYS A 172 17.56 7.74 -8.53
CA LYS A 172 18.16 8.91 -9.15
C LYS A 172 18.05 10.17 -8.29
N VAL A 173 16.87 10.41 -7.70
CA VAL A 173 16.56 11.60 -6.90
C VAL A 173 17.24 11.57 -5.54
N LYS A 174 17.59 10.36 -5.05
CA LYS A 174 18.17 10.13 -3.73
C LYS A 174 17.19 10.53 -2.60
N GLU A 175 17.70 11.10 -1.51
CA GLU A 175 16.89 11.41 -0.33
C GLU A 175 16.30 12.82 -0.39
N ILE A 176 14.97 12.91 -0.33
CA ILE A 176 14.23 14.13 -0.03
C ILE A 176 13.68 13.99 1.38
N LYS A 177 14.23 14.74 2.35
CA LYS A 177 13.94 14.60 3.79
C LYS A 177 12.46 14.52 4.12
N VAL A 178 11.62 15.38 3.52
CA VAL A 178 10.17 15.43 3.77
C VAL A 178 9.49 14.15 3.26
N ILE A 179 9.83 13.69 2.05
CA ILE A 179 9.26 12.47 1.46
C ILE A 179 9.72 11.24 2.26
N SER A 180 11.01 11.19 2.63
CA SER A 180 11.56 10.11 3.46
C SER A 180 10.90 10.06 4.83
N TYR A 181 10.60 11.21 5.44
CA TYR A 181 9.87 11.30 6.69
C TYR A 181 8.44 10.76 6.56
N LEU A 182 7.68 11.21 5.56
CA LEU A 182 6.32 10.72 5.27
C LEU A 182 6.31 9.23 4.94
N GLY A 183 7.30 8.75 4.19
CA GLY A 183 7.46 7.34 3.87
C GLY A 183 7.72 6.47 5.10
N ARG A 184 8.59 6.93 6.01
CA ARG A 184 8.88 6.21 7.28
C ARG A 184 7.64 6.08 8.16
N TYR A 185 6.80 7.09 8.19
CA TYR A 185 5.58 7.13 9.00
C TYR A 185 4.30 7.00 8.16
N SER A 186 4.40 6.31 7.02
CA SER A 186 3.31 6.18 6.05
C SER A 186 2.04 5.55 6.63
N ILE A 187 2.17 4.66 7.63
CA ILE A 187 1.01 4.06 8.31
C ILE A 187 0.18 5.12 9.06
N ILE A 188 0.83 6.12 9.66
CA ILE A 188 0.13 7.24 10.32
C ILE A 188 -0.60 8.07 9.26
N THR A 189 0.14 8.47 8.21
CA THR A 189 -0.43 9.24 7.09
C THR A 189 -1.62 8.50 6.47
N LEU A 190 -1.48 7.19 6.21
CA LEU A 190 -2.55 6.35 5.67
C LEU A 190 -3.79 6.34 6.56
N SER A 191 -3.61 6.30 7.87
CA SER A 191 -4.71 6.21 8.83
C SER A 191 -5.48 7.52 9.02
N ILE A 192 -4.82 8.68 8.86
CA ILE A 192 -5.42 9.98 9.19
C ILE A 192 -5.81 10.82 7.97
N HIS A 193 -5.19 10.65 6.80
CA HIS A 193 -5.49 11.50 5.64
C HIS A 193 -6.94 11.36 5.15
N GLY A 194 -7.52 10.16 5.18
CA GLY A 194 -8.90 9.94 4.76
C GLY A 194 -9.91 10.76 5.56
N PRO A 195 -9.95 10.66 6.90
CA PRO A 195 -10.75 11.54 7.76
C PRO A 195 -10.52 13.03 7.52
N ILE A 196 -9.25 13.47 7.36
CA ILE A 196 -8.92 14.88 7.10
C ILE A 196 -9.54 15.34 5.77
N LEU A 197 -9.35 14.58 4.68
CA LEU A 197 -9.94 14.91 3.38
C LEU A 197 -11.46 14.94 3.43
N HIS A 198 -12.09 14.02 4.16
CA HIS A 198 -13.54 13.99 4.31
C HIS A 198 -14.08 15.23 5.02
N PHE A 199 -13.33 15.75 5.99
CA PHE A 199 -13.73 16.96 6.73
C PHE A 199 -13.43 18.24 5.93
N LEU A 200 -12.23 18.35 5.34
CA LEU A 200 -11.80 19.56 4.64
C LEU A 200 -12.35 19.69 3.23
N GLY A 201 -12.65 18.58 2.55
CA GLY A 201 -13.12 18.56 1.18
C GLY A 201 -14.33 19.49 0.94
N PRO A 202 -15.45 19.30 1.68
CA PRO A 202 -16.62 20.17 1.57
C PRO A 202 -16.34 21.64 1.91
N LEU A 203 -15.39 21.88 2.82
CA LEU A 203 -15.02 23.24 3.21
C LEU A 203 -14.27 23.96 2.08
N VAL A 204 -13.28 23.29 1.50
CA VAL A 204 -12.44 23.86 0.42
C VAL A 204 -13.26 24.04 -0.87
N SER A 205 -14.18 23.11 -1.17
CA SER A 205 -15.03 23.18 -2.37
C SER A 205 -15.98 24.39 -2.36
N ARG A 206 -16.30 24.94 -1.19
CA ARG A 206 -17.09 26.18 -1.08
C ARG A 206 -16.38 27.40 -1.64
N TYR A 207 -15.04 27.44 -1.54
CA TYR A 207 -14.25 28.62 -1.89
C TYR A 207 -13.48 28.43 -3.19
N ILE A 208 -13.16 27.20 -3.55
CA ILE A 208 -12.33 26.87 -4.71
C ILE A 208 -13.14 25.97 -5.66
N HIS A 209 -13.53 26.53 -6.80
CA HIS A 209 -14.35 25.82 -7.80
C HIS A 209 -13.50 25.08 -8.84
N ASN A 210 -12.25 25.47 -9.01
CA ASN A 210 -11.33 24.79 -9.92
C ASN A 210 -10.83 23.48 -9.30
N SER A 211 -11.12 22.34 -9.94
CA SER A 211 -10.79 21.01 -9.43
C SER A 211 -9.29 20.80 -9.18
N TRP A 212 -8.42 21.33 -10.04
CA TRP A 212 -6.97 21.22 -9.87
C TRP A 212 -6.45 22.04 -8.68
N ALA A 213 -6.94 23.26 -8.56
CA ALA A 213 -6.59 24.12 -7.43
C ALA A 213 -7.10 23.53 -6.11
N GLN A 214 -8.34 23.02 -6.09
CA GLN A 214 -8.92 22.32 -4.94
C GLN A 214 -8.07 21.10 -4.53
N ALA A 215 -7.70 20.23 -5.48
CA ALA A 215 -6.88 19.06 -5.20
C ALA A 215 -5.50 19.45 -4.66
N SER A 216 -4.86 20.49 -5.22
CA SER A 216 -3.56 20.98 -4.78
C SER A 216 -3.60 21.54 -3.35
N VAL A 217 -4.60 22.36 -3.04
CA VAL A 217 -4.79 22.93 -1.70
C VAL A 217 -5.10 21.84 -0.68
N LEU A 218 -5.99 20.92 -0.99
CA LEU A 218 -6.31 19.78 -0.12
C LEU A 218 -5.09 18.90 0.14
N LEU A 219 -4.28 18.63 -0.89
CA LEU A 219 -3.04 17.85 -0.76
C LEU A 219 -2.07 18.55 0.21
N LEU A 220 -1.79 19.84 0.00
CA LEU A 220 -0.85 20.58 0.83
C LEU A 220 -1.30 20.66 2.29
N ILE A 221 -2.58 21.00 2.53
CA ILE A 221 -3.12 21.10 3.88
C ILE A 221 -3.10 19.72 4.57
N THR A 222 -3.53 18.67 3.87
CA THR A 222 -3.57 17.31 4.42
C THR A 222 -2.17 16.81 4.78
N LEU A 223 -1.18 17.00 3.91
CA LEU A 223 0.21 16.61 4.20
C LEU A 223 0.78 17.40 5.36
N SER A 224 0.52 18.71 5.44
CA SER A 224 0.96 19.55 6.56
C SER A 224 0.38 19.07 7.90
N ILE A 225 -0.92 18.76 7.94
CA ILE A 225 -1.57 18.22 9.13
C ILE A 225 -1.00 16.84 9.49
N CYS A 226 -0.76 15.97 8.50
CA CYS A 226 -0.14 14.66 8.74
C CYS A 226 1.25 14.79 9.36
N ILE A 227 2.09 15.69 8.86
CA ILE A 227 3.44 15.94 9.40
C ILE A 227 3.36 16.45 10.83
N LEU A 228 2.45 17.39 11.12
CA LEU A 228 2.28 17.96 12.46
C LEU A 228 1.73 16.94 13.47
N LEU A 229 0.83 16.05 13.05
CA LEU A 229 0.24 15.05 13.91
C LEU A 229 1.15 13.82 14.13
N THR A 230 2.07 13.54 13.22
CA THR A 230 2.96 12.37 13.33
C THR A 230 3.69 12.30 14.68
N PRO A 231 4.38 13.34 15.21
CA PRO A 231 5.05 13.27 16.50
C PRO A 231 4.09 13.02 17.67
N VAL A 232 2.84 13.49 17.57
CA VAL A 232 1.82 13.24 18.59
C VAL A 232 1.47 11.75 18.63
N PHE A 233 1.21 11.13 17.48
CA PHE A 233 0.93 9.69 17.39
C PHE A 233 2.11 8.84 17.86
N LEU A 234 3.34 9.22 17.53
CA LEU A 234 4.56 8.54 17.99
C LEU A 234 4.72 8.58 19.49
N LYS A 235 4.31 9.67 20.15
CA LYS A 235 4.40 9.83 21.59
C LYS A 235 3.25 9.14 22.34
N VAL A 236 2.03 9.21 21.80
CA VAL A 236 0.81 8.73 22.48
C VAL A 236 0.58 7.23 22.28
N ILE A 237 0.75 6.74 21.05
CA ILE A 237 0.44 5.35 20.67
C ILE A 237 1.54 4.69 19.79
N PRO A 238 2.80 4.66 20.26
CA PRO A 238 3.93 4.17 19.46
C PRO A 238 3.80 2.71 19.02
N GLN A 239 3.06 1.88 19.78
CA GLN A 239 2.83 0.47 19.44
C GLN A 239 1.89 0.31 18.23
N MET A 240 0.83 1.13 18.15
CA MET A 240 -0.14 1.04 17.04
C MET A 240 0.44 1.54 15.71
N VAL A 241 1.51 2.31 15.75
CA VAL A 241 2.18 2.82 14.55
C VAL A 241 3.47 2.05 14.23
N ALA A 242 3.60 0.84 14.75
CA ALA A 242 4.72 -0.09 14.51
C ALA A 242 6.11 0.49 14.85
N GLN A 243 6.20 1.39 15.83
CA GLN A 243 7.48 1.97 16.30
C GLN A 243 8.01 1.28 17.56
N LYS A 244 7.19 0.49 18.24
CA LYS A 244 7.59 -0.35 19.38
C LYS A 244 6.85 -1.68 19.31
N ASP A 245 7.53 -2.75 19.68
CA ASP A 245 6.93 -4.08 19.74
C ASP A 245 5.85 -4.14 20.82
N LEU A 246 4.68 -4.67 20.49
CA LEU A 246 3.59 -4.96 21.43
C LEU A 246 3.98 -6.09 22.39
N LEU A 247 4.72 -7.08 21.90
CA LEU A 247 5.21 -8.21 22.65
C LEU A 247 6.73 -8.16 22.68
N LYS A 248 7.35 -8.09 23.86
CA LYS A 248 8.78 -8.29 24.03
C LYS A 248 9.10 -9.77 23.82
N ILE A 249 9.21 -10.21 22.58
CA ILE A 249 9.74 -11.53 22.28
C ILE A 249 11.22 -11.47 22.60
N LYS A 250 11.67 -12.23 23.63
CA LYS A 250 13.09 -12.46 23.90
C LYS A 250 13.66 -13.13 22.64
N HIS A 251 14.31 -12.35 21.78
CA HIS A 251 15.15 -12.93 20.74
C HIS A 251 16.30 -13.66 21.44
N ASP A 252 16.26 -14.97 21.32
CA ASP A 252 17.38 -15.82 21.73
C ASP A 252 18.57 -15.45 20.81
N HIS A 253 19.56 -14.77 21.37
CA HIS A 253 20.75 -14.29 20.66
C HIS A 253 21.64 -15.40 20.11
N THR A 254 21.33 -16.68 20.38
CA THR A 254 22.11 -17.83 19.94
C THR A 254 22.01 -18.13 18.43
N LYS A 255 21.10 -17.47 17.68
CA LYS A 255 20.97 -17.68 16.22
C LYS A 255 21.64 -16.64 15.36
N LYS A 256 22.35 -15.65 15.92
CA LYS A 256 23.05 -14.62 15.13
C LYS A 256 24.36 -15.07 14.47
N THR A 257 24.95 -16.15 14.98
CA THR A 257 26.28 -16.61 14.51
C THR A 257 26.27 -17.47 13.27
N VAL A 258 25.10 -17.90 12.75
CA VAL A 258 25.03 -18.78 11.58
C VAL A 258 24.95 -18.03 10.24
N TYR A 259 24.70 -16.72 10.25
CA TYR A 259 24.54 -15.92 9.03
C TYR A 259 25.73 -15.02 8.70
N GLU A 260 26.69 -14.83 9.63
CA GLU A 260 27.88 -14.01 9.40
C GLU A 260 29.08 -14.79 8.80
N ASP A 261 29.07 -16.12 8.83
CA ASP A 261 30.19 -16.95 8.31
C ASP A 261 30.01 -17.39 6.85
N LYS A 262 29.10 -16.76 6.10
CA LYS A 262 28.94 -17.03 4.64
C LYS A 262 28.85 -15.72 3.84
N GLN A 263 29.81 -14.84 4.05
CA GLN A 263 30.14 -13.78 3.10
C GLN A 263 31.50 -14.01 2.47
#